data_29f416d943e3a891aa66008e2bad6c0e
#
_entry.id   29f416d943e3a891aa66008e2bad6c0e
#
_cell.length_a   1.000
_cell.length_b   1.000
_cell.length_c   1.000
_cell.angle_alpha   90.00
_cell.angle_beta   90.00
_cell.angle_gamma   90.00
#
_symmetry.space_group_name_H-M   'P 1'
#
loop_
_entity.id
_entity.type
_entity.pdbx_description
1 polymer ?
#
loop_
_entity_poly.entity_id
_entity_poly.type
_entity_poly.pdbx_seq_one_letter_code
_entity_poly.pdbx_strand_id
1 'polypeptide(L)'
;MKTFKLIAALLSGVAMLLAVGCQHEPENVDTPDVPDEKPCFNFEILEAGKTTVSFRVTPQAEEMPYVIMIIDKATFDTFDSVEDYIADDLLWFDQVAVSMGISLEAYLATILTTGVKEDSTDGLKPDTDYY
;
A
#
# COMPACT_ATOMS: atom_id res chain seq x y z
N MET A 1 22.81 -1.84 0.70
CA MET A 1 21.52 -2.40 1.14
C MET A 1 20.43 -1.57 0.48
N LYS A 2 19.72 -2.15 -0.49
CA LYS A 2 18.59 -1.46 -1.13
C LYS A 2 17.40 -1.55 -0.19
N THR A 3 16.90 -0.42 0.25
CA THR A 3 15.75 -0.36 1.15
C THR A 3 14.50 -0.33 0.28
N PHE A 4 13.82 -1.45 0.17
CA PHE A 4 12.46 -1.49 -0.36
C PHE A 4 11.50 -0.96 0.70
N LYS A 5 10.79 0.09 0.38
CA LYS A 5 9.65 0.54 1.16
C LYS A 5 8.41 0.30 0.31
N LEU A 6 7.54 -0.56 0.78
CA LEU A 6 6.25 -0.78 0.16
C LEU A 6 5.23 0.15 0.81
N ILE A 7 4.50 0.86 -0.02
CA ILE A 7 3.37 1.65 0.44
C ILE A 7 2.13 0.78 0.27
N ALA A 8 1.62 0.25 1.38
CA ALA A 8 0.31 -0.33 1.40
C ALA A 8 -0.71 0.81 1.57
N ALA A 9 -1.36 1.19 0.48
CA ALA A 9 -2.38 2.22 0.51
C ALA A 9 -3.68 1.63 1.08
N LEU A 10 -4.09 2.13 2.23
CA LEU A 10 -5.41 1.89 2.81
C LEU A 10 -6.42 2.75 2.07
N LEU A 11 -7.17 2.15 1.16
CA LEU A 11 -8.37 2.75 0.60
C LEU A 11 -9.49 2.75 1.64
N SER A 12 -9.47 3.76 2.51
CA SER A 12 -10.57 4.07 3.42
C SER A 12 -11.51 5.07 2.77
N GLY A 13 -12.32 4.61 1.84
CA GLY A 13 -13.31 5.44 1.21
C GLY A 13 -14.54 4.63 0.80
N VAL A 14 -15.63 4.79 1.56
CA VAL A 14 -16.96 4.23 1.32
C VAL A 14 -17.12 2.76 1.73
N ALA A 15 -16.86 2.50 2.98
CA ALA A 15 -17.71 1.63 3.79
C ALA A 15 -17.48 2.05 5.24
N MET A 16 -18.38 2.81 5.82
CA MET A 16 -18.55 2.78 7.26
C MET A 16 -18.69 1.34 7.66
N LEU A 17 -17.66 0.76 8.26
CA LEU A 17 -17.76 -0.29 9.28
C LEU A 17 -16.35 -0.78 9.62
N LEU A 18 -15.83 -0.23 10.72
CA LEU A 18 -14.89 -0.88 11.62
C LEU A 18 -13.53 -1.30 11.04
N ALA A 19 -12.70 -0.36 10.65
CA ALA A 19 -11.27 -0.55 10.74
C ALA A 19 -10.81 -0.07 12.13
N VAL A 20 -11.10 -0.86 13.14
CA VAL A 20 -10.47 -0.70 14.45
C VAL A 20 -9.08 -1.31 14.34
N GLY A 21 -8.07 -0.48 14.18
CA GLY A 21 -6.71 -0.99 14.22
C GLY A 21 -5.63 -0.06 13.69
N CYS A 22 -5.95 0.88 12.82
CA CYS A 22 -4.99 1.86 12.30
C CYS A 22 -5.52 3.28 12.41
N GLN A 23 -6.37 3.58 13.38
CA GLN A 23 -6.84 4.94 13.63
C GLN A 23 -5.90 5.62 14.61
N HIS A 24 -5.22 6.63 14.10
CA HIS A 24 -4.62 7.65 14.92
C HIS A 24 -5.73 8.57 15.43
N GLU A 25 -6.18 8.38 16.66
CA GLU A 25 -6.95 9.42 17.36
C GLU A 25 -5.97 10.49 17.83
N PRO A 26 -6.24 11.78 17.55
CA PRO A 26 -5.45 12.85 18.13
C PRO A 26 -5.88 13.07 19.57
N GLU A 27 -5.33 12.34 20.50
CA GLU A 27 -5.35 12.72 21.91
C GLU A 27 -4.04 13.32 22.34
N ASN A 28 -4.13 14.56 22.52
CA ASN A 28 -3.47 15.54 23.35
C ASN A 28 -2.56 14.97 24.46
N VAL A 29 -1.27 15.46 24.43
CA VAL A 29 -0.45 15.90 25.54
C VAL A 29 0.47 14.91 26.25
N ASP A 30 1.77 15.31 26.20
CA ASP A 30 2.81 15.08 27.18
C ASP A 30 3.04 13.65 27.67
N THR A 31 3.84 12.96 26.88
CA THR A 31 4.99 12.22 27.43
C THR A 31 5.83 11.62 26.31
N PRO A 32 7.15 11.53 26.39
CA PRO A 32 8.00 10.92 25.39
C PRO A 32 8.04 9.40 25.59
N ASP A 33 6.91 8.74 25.43
CA ASP A 33 6.81 7.32 25.16
C ASP A 33 5.97 7.21 23.89
N VAL A 34 6.67 7.19 22.76
CA VAL A 34 6.08 6.71 21.51
C VAL A 34 5.81 5.23 21.75
N PRO A 35 4.54 4.80 21.87
CA PRO A 35 4.26 3.37 21.85
C PRO A 35 4.86 2.84 20.56
N ASP A 36 5.50 1.68 20.60
CA ASP A 36 5.86 0.89 19.44
C ASP A 36 4.56 0.63 18.67
N GLU A 37 4.16 1.57 17.81
CA GLU A 37 3.04 1.35 16.90
C GLU A 37 3.48 0.23 15.97
N LYS A 38 2.97 -0.95 16.24
CA LYS A 38 3.16 -2.09 15.33
C LYS A 38 2.69 -1.65 13.95
N PRO A 39 3.55 -1.75 12.93
CA PRO A 39 3.14 -1.40 11.58
C PRO A 39 1.93 -2.23 11.18
N CYS A 40 0.95 -1.61 10.51
CA CYS A 40 -0.26 -2.29 10.04
C CYS A 40 0.05 -3.48 9.13
N PHE A 41 1.25 -3.50 8.54
CA PHE A 41 1.74 -4.56 7.66
C PHE A 41 3.17 -4.92 8.03
N ASN A 42 3.46 -6.22 7.99
CA ASN A 42 4.83 -6.72 7.94
C ASN A 42 5.17 -7.03 6.49
N PHE A 43 6.30 -6.53 6.03
CA PHE A 43 6.81 -6.72 4.68
C PHE A 43 8.15 -7.47 4.73
N GLU A 44 8.24 -8.56 3.98
CA GLU A 44 9.42 -9.40 3.92
C GLU A 44 9.84 -9.61 2.46
N ILE A 45 11.10 -9.34 2.13
CA ILE A 45 11.68 -9.70 0.84
C ILE A 45 12.13 -11.15 0.92
N LEU A 46 11.55 -12.00 0.06
CA LEU A 46 11.88 -13.42 -0.02
C LEU A 46 13.07 -13.64 -0.95
N GLU A 47 13.08 -12.97 -2.10
CA GLU A 47 14.14 -13.08 -3.09
C GLU A 47 14.30 -11.75 -3.84
N ALA A 48 15.53 -11.36 -4.12
CA ALA A 48 15.86 -10.17 -4.88
C ALA A 48 16.84 -10.50 -6.01
N GLY A 49 16.36 -10.37 -7.25
CA GLY A 49 17.15 -10.44 -8.47
C GLY A 49 17.60 -9.06 -8.94
N LYS A 50 18.16 -8.99 -10.14
CA LYS A 50 18.58 -7.72 -10.75
C LYS A 50 17.40 -6.84 -11.17
N THR A 51 16.33 -7.47 -11.64
CA THR A 51 15.13 -6.83 -12.19
C THR A 51 13.85 -7.43 -11.63
N THR A 52 13.97 -8.30 -10.62
CA THR A 52 12.85 -9.01 -10.01
C THR A 52 12.94 -8.95 -8.50
N VAL A 53 11.80 -8.98 -7.86
CA VAL A 53 11.70 -9.16 -6.40
C VAL A 53 10.50 -10.03 -6.07
N SER A 54 10.70 -10.96 -5.15
CA SER A 54 9.62 -11.72 -4.53
C SER A 54 9.48 -11.29 -3.08
N PHE A 55 8.28 -11.13 -2.62
CA PHE A 55 8.00 -10.58 -1.30
C PHE A 55 6.76 -11.21 -0.68
N ARG A 56 6.65 -11.04 0.63
CA ARG A 56 5.47 -11.40 1.42
C ARG A 56 4.97 -10.20 2.18
N VAL A 57 3.67 -9.99 2.13
CA VAL A 57 2.96 -8.99 2.93
C VAL A 57 2.06 -9.71 3.92
N THR A 58 2.18 -9.36 5.18
CA THR A 58 1.36 -9.91 6.26
C THR A 58 0.65 -8.74 6.93
N PRO A 59 -0.68 -8.60 6.77
CA PRO A 59 -1.45 -7.59 7.48
C PRO A 59 -1.56 -7.95 8.96
N GLN A 60 -1.67 -6.93 9.81
CA GLN A 60 -1.90 -7.12 11.24
C GLN A 60 -3.27 -7.75 11.52
N ALA A 61 -4.28 -7.42 10.71
CA ALA A 61 -5.60 -8.02 10.74
C ALA A 61 -5.84 -8.78 9.42
N GLU A 62 -6.11 -10.08 9.51
CA GLU A 62 -6.27 -10.94 8.32
C GLU A 62 -7.41 -10.50 7.40
N GLU A 63 -8.43 -9.86 7.96
CA GLU A 63 -9.62 -9.42 7.23
C GLU A 63 -9.46 -8.05 6.58
N MET A 64 -8.35 -7.35 6.85
CA MET A 64 -8.10 -6.01 6.33
C MET A 64 -7.83 -6.08 4.82
N PRO A 65 -8.68 -5.43 4.00
CA PRO A 65 -8.44 -5.37 2.56
C PRO A 65 -7.32 -4.37 2.26
N TYR A 66 -6.44 -4.75 1.34
CA TYR A 66 -5.35 -3.89 0.89
C TYR A 66 -5.00 -4.14 -0.57
N VAL A 67 -4.32 -3.18 -1.17
CA VAL A 67 -3.69 -3.29 -2.48
C VAL A 67 -2.18 -3.12 -2.31
N ILE A 68 -1.41 -3.84 -3.11
CA ILE A 68 0.04 -3.72 -3.15
C ILE A 68 0.39 -2.95 -4.43
N MET A 69 1.15 -1.87 -4.24
CA MET A 69 1.63 -1.04 -5.34
C MET A 69 3.13 -0.88 -5.20
N ILE A 70 3.83 -0.92 -6.32
CA ILE A 70 5.28 -0.79 -6.37
C ILE A 70 5.60 0.39 -7.29
N ILE A 71 6.25 1.39 -6.75
CA ILE A 71 6.60 2.60 -7.46
C ILE A 71 8.08 2.91 -7.27
N ASP A 72 8.76 3.38 -8.32
CA ASP A 72 10.12 3.86 -8.16
C ASP A 72 10.16 5.16 -7.34
N LYS A 73 11.22 5.28 -6.54
CA LYS A 73 11.37 6.41 -5.62
C LYS A 73 11.32 7.76 -6.34
N ALA A 74 11.92 7.87 -7.51
CA ALA A 74 11.98 9.12 -8.24
C ALA A 74 10.60 9.58 -8.69
N THR A 75 9.74 8.64 -9.09
CA THR A 75 8.34 8.95 -9.40
C THR A 75 7.55 9.31 -8.14
N PHE A 76 7.72 8.52 -7.07
CA PHE A 76 7.05 8.81 -5.80
C PHE A 76 7.41 10.20 -5.23
N ASP A 77 8.68 10.58 -5.30
CA ASP A 77 9.17 11.87 -4.80
C ASP A 77 8.62 13.08 -5.59
N THR A 78 7.86 12.87 -6.67
CA THR A 78 7.13 13.94 -7.36
C THR A 78 5.82 14.33 -6.70
N PHE A 79 5.32 13.51 -5.78
CA PHE A 79 4.13 13.80 -4.99
C PHE A 79 4.52 14.48 -3.67
N ASP A 80 3.69 15.39 -3.21
CA ASP A 80 3.94 16.13 -1.97
C ASP A 80 3.71 15.26 -0.72
N SER A 81 2.87 14.23 -0.84
CA SER A 81 2.53 13.31 0.25
C SER A 81 2.10 11.94 -0.27
N VAL A 82 2.02 10.95 0.63
CA VAL A 82 1.45 9.63 0.33
C VAL A 82 -0.02 9.75 -0.06
N GLU A 83 -0.74 10.65 0.59
CA GLU A 83 -2.16 10.91 0.33
C GLU A 83 -2.38 11.43 -1.09
N ASP A 84 -1.50 12.31 -1.59
CA ASP A 84 -1.57 12.82 -2.97
C ASP A 84 -1.29 11.72 -3.98
N TYR A 85 -0.33 10.86 -3.70
CA TYR A 85 -0.05 9.68 -4.52
C TYR A 85 -1.27 8.73 -4.56
N ILE A 86 -1.88 8.44 -3.41
CA ILE A 86 -3.08 7.59 -3.34
C ILE A 86 -4.25 8.22 -4.12
N ALA A 87 -4.43 9.54 -4.01
CA ALA A 87 -5.48 10.24 -4.72
C ALA A 87 -5.30 10.17 -6.25
N ASP A 88 -4.07 10.27 -6.73
CA ASP A 88 -3.75 10.14 -8.16
C ASP A 88 -4.04 8.72 -8.67
N ASP A 89 -3.64 7.71 -7.93
CA ASP A 89 -3.92 6.31 -8.26
C ASP A 89 -5.41 5.99 -8.27
N LEU A 90 -6.18 6.55 -7.33
CA LEU A 90 -7.63 6.41 -7.32
C LEU A 90 -8.30 7.02 -8.55
N LEU A 91 -7.80 8.17 -9.02
CA LEU A 91 -8.28 8.76 -10.28
C LEU A 91 -7.96 7.86 -11.48
N TRP A 92 -6.78 7.26 -11.49
CA TRP A 92 -6.42 6.31 -12.54
C TRP A 92 -7.28 5.06 -12.50
N PHE A 93 -7.53 4.49 -11.32
CA PHE A 93 -8.43 3.35 -11.16
C PHE A 93 -9.85 3.65 -11.62
N ASP A 94 -10.36 4.86 -11.33
CA ASP A 94 -11.68 5.29 -11.80
C ASP A 94 -11.73 5.34 -13.34
N GLN A 95 -10.71 5.89 -13.98
CA GLN A 95 -10.61 5.92 -15.45
C GLN A 95 -10.58 4.50 -16.04
N VAL A 96 -9.85 3.58 -15.43
CA VAL A 96 -9.81 2.18 -15.85
C VAL A 96 -11.20 1.55 -15.69
N ALA A 97 -11.84 1.73 -14.55
CA ALA A 97 -13.19 1.23 -14.28
C ALA A 97 -14.19 1.74 -15.33
N VAL A 98 -14.17 3.05 -15.60
CA VAL A 98 -15.01 3.65 -16.67
C VAL A 98 -14.74 3.03 -18.03
N SER A 99 -13.48 2.80 -18.39
CA SER A 99 -13.11 2.16 -19.65
C SER A 99 -13.62 0.72 -19.76
N MET A 100 -13.76 0.03 -18.65
CA MET A 100 -14.31 -1.32 -18.54
C MET A 100 -15.84 -1.35 -18.42
N GLY A 101 -16.49 -0.18 -18.27
CA GLY A 101 -17.93 -0.07 -18.10
C GLY A 101 -18.43 -0.54 -16.72
N ILE A 102 -17.59 -0.47 -15.70
CA ILE A 102 -17.90 -0.85 -14.31
C ILE A 102 -17.70 0.33 -13.37
N SER A 103 -18.19 0.22 -12.14
CA SER A 103 -17.92 1.21 -11.10
C SER A 103 -16.52 1.08 -10.54
N LEU A 104 -15.98 2.17 -9.96
CA LEU A 104 -14.71 2.12 -9.21
C LEU A 104 -14.75 1.07 -8.11
N GLU A 105 -15.85 0.96 -7.37
CA GLU A 105 -16.02 -0.06 -6.33
C GLU A 105 -15.88 -1.48 -6.88
N ALA A 106 -16.52 -1.76 -8.01
CA ALA A 106 -16.43 -3.07 -8.68
C ALA A 106 -15.00 -3.34 -9.16
N TYR A 107 -14.29 -2.33 -9.67
CA TYR A 107 -12.89 -2.46 -10.06
C TYR A 107 -11.99 -2.73 -8.84
N LEU A 108 -12.13 -1.94 -7.77
CA LEU A 108 -11.36 -2.13 -6.54
C LEU A 108 -11.56 -3.53 -5.94
N ALA A 109 -12.77 -4.06 -5.99
CA ALA A 109 -13.04 -5.44 -5.55
C ALA A 109 -12.23 -6.50 -6.31
N THR A 110 -11.73 -6.19 -7.51
CA THR A 110 -10.90 -7.12 -8.30
C THR A 110 -9.42 -7.08 -7.94
N ILE A 111 -8.94 -5.97 -7.36
CA ILE A 111 -7.52 -5.75 -7.06
C ILE A 111 -7.20 -5.81 -5.56
N LEU A 112 -8.21 -5.64 -4.70
CA LEU A 112 -8.04 -5.77 -3.27
C LEU A 112 -7.78 -7.23 -2.88
N THR A 113 -6.86 -7.41 -1.94
CA THR A 113 -6.56 -8.70 -1.32
C THR A 113 -6.70 -8.60 0.19
N THR A 114 -6.80 -9.75 0.87
CA THR A 114 -6.81 -9.87 2.33
C THR A 114 -5.86 -10.98 2.77
N GLY A 115 -5.52 -11.01 4.05
CA GLY A 115 -4.64 -12.02 4.60
C GLY A 115 -3.20 -11.93 4.09
N VAL A 116 -2.44 -12.97 4.29
CA VAL A 116 -1.03 -13.04 3.85
C VAL A 116 -0.98 -13.18 2.33
N LYS A 117 -0.20 -12.33 1.68
CA LYS A 117 0.03 -12.38 0.24
C LYS A 117 1.52 -12.54 -0.04
N GLU A 118 1.85 -13.57 -0.81
CA GLU A 118 3.14 -13.69 -1.48
C GLU A 118 2.97 -13.32 -2.95
N ASP A 119 3.87 -12.51 -3.46
CA ASP A 119 3.83 -12.08 -4.84
C ASP A 119 5.25 -11.82 -5.36
N SER A 120 5.35 -11.63 -6.66
CA SER A 120 6.60 -11.26 -7.30
C SER A 120 6.35 -10.23 -8.40
N THR A 121 7.31 -9.33 -8.57
CA THR A 121 7.29 -8.40 -9.69
C THR A 121 8.58 -8.52 -10.48
N ASP A 122 8.49 -8.28 -11.76
CA ASP A 122 9.61 -8.22 -12.70
C ASP A 122 9.69 -6.86 -13.40
N GLY A 123 10.64 -6.69 -14.28
CA GLY A 123 10.82 -5.44 -15.03
C GLY A 123 11.30 -4.26 -14.19
N LEU A 124 11.77 -4.51 -12.97
CA LEU A 124 12.39 -3.48 -12.15
C LEU A 124 13.70 -2.98 -12.79
N LYS A 125 13.94 -1.69 -12.69
CA LYS A 125 15.19 -1.09 -13.15
C LYS A 125 16.30 -1.42 -12.16
N PRO A 126 17.47 -1.89 -12.63
CA PRO A 126 18.64 -2.08 -11.78
C PRO A 126 19.06 -0.76 -11.10
N ASP A 127 19.62 -0.86 -9.92
CA ASP A 127 20.16 0.27 -9.15
C ASP A 127 19.15 1.41 -8.90
N THR A 128 17.86 1.05 -8.81
CA THR A 128 16.74 1.95 -8.55
C THR A 128 16.09 1.58 -7.23
N ASP A 129 15.80 2.59 -6.41
CA ASP A 129 15.04 2.40 -5.20
C ASP A 129 13.54 2.38 -5.52
N TYR A 130 12.81 1.51 -4.83
CA TYR A 130 11.35 1.35 -4.95
C TYR A 130 10.69 1.44 -3.57
N TYR A 131 9.47 1.93 -3.56
CA TYR A 131 8.56 1.90 -2.43
C TYR A 131 7.45 0.90 -2.66
#